data_85ec945a5dc26af56261edb04bf959a2
#
_entry.id   85ec945a5dc26af56261edb04bf959a2
#
_cell.length_a   1.000
_cell.length_b   1.000
_cell.length_c   1.000
_cell.angle_alpha   90.00
_cell.angle_beta   90.00
_cell.angle_gamma   90.00
#
_symmetry.space_group_name_H-M   'P 1'
#
loop_
_entity.id
_entity.type
_entity.pdbx_description
1 polymer ?
#
loop_
_entity_poly.entity_id
_entity_poly.type
_entity_poly.pdbx_seq_one_letter_code
_entity_poly.pdbx_strand_id
1 'polypeptide(L)'
;MRLTTMEQDVISNCFRLSFGADDHLWIFGSRVNDQKRGGDIDLYVETQLDNEQAIKSKFSFLRIVKDRIGDQKIDMVLNILTINSSQPIYKIARAEGIQLV
;
A
#
# COMPACT_ATOMS: atom_id res chain seq x y z
N MET A 1 -1.06 -13.45 8.03
CA MET A 1 -1.35 -12.04 7.80
C MET A 1 -2.49 -11.59 8.70
N ARG A 2 -2.41 -10.41 9.27
CA ARG A 2 -3.38 -9.94 10.26
C ARG A 2 -4.53 -9.11 9.66
N LEU A 3 -4.61 -9.01 8.37
CA LEU A 3 -5.77 -8.46 7.69
C LEU A 3 -6.77 -9.57 7.37
N THR A 4 -8.06 -9.28 7.54
CA THR A 4 -9.09 -10.20 7.08
C THR A 4 -9.08 -10.29 5.56
N THR A 5 -9.68 -11.35 5.01
CA THR A 5 -9.84 -11.46 3.56
C THR A 5 -10.62 -10.28 2.99
N MET A 6 -11.65 -9.82 3.70
CA MET A 6 -12.43 -8.66 3.28
C MET A 6 -11.57 -7.40 3.23
N GLU A 7 -10.74 -7.17 4.24
CA GLU A 7 -9.85 -6.00 4.26
C GLU A 7 -8.83 -6.05 3.13
N GLN A 8 -8.27 -7.23 2.86
CA GLN A 8 -7.35 -7.40 1.74
C GLN A 8 -8.02 -7.09 0.40
N ASP A 9 -9.24 -7.58 0.20
CA ASP A 9 -9.99 -7.36 -1.03
C ASP A 9 -10.31 -5.87 -1.21
N VAL A 10 -10.74 -5.21 -0.14
CA VAL A 10 -11.03 -3.77 -0.19
C VAL A 10 -9.78 -2.98 -0.56
N ILE A 11 -8.66 -3.26 0.10
CA ILE A 11 -7.40 -2.56 -0.17
C ILE A 11 -6.96 -2.79 -1.62
N SER A 12 -7.00 -4.03 -2.10
CA SER A 12 -6.61 -4.36 -3.47
C SER A 12 -7.51 -3.69 -4.51
N ASN A 13 -8.82 -3.71 -4.29
CA ASN A 13 -9.78 -3.09 -5.20
C ASN A 13 -9.65 -1.56 -5.21
N CYS A 14 -9.48 -0.95 -4.05
CA CYS A 14 -9.27 0.49 -3.96
C CYS A 14 -7.98 0.91 -4.66
N PHE A 15 -6.94 0.09 -4.56
CA PHE A 15 -5.67 0.33 -5.25
C PHE A 15 -5.86 0.33 -6.77
N ARG A 16 -6.57 -0.66 -7.29
CA ARG A 16 -6.84 -0.75 -8.74
C ARG A 16 -7.67 0.42 -9.25
N LEU A 17 -8.55 0.96 -8.42
CA LEU A 17 -9.36 2.14 -8.77
C LEU A 17 -8.55 3.45 -8.77
N SER A 18 -7.50 3.52 -7.95
CA SER A 18 -6.77 4.75 -7.69
C SER A 18 -5.46 4.85 -8.46
N PHE A 19 -4.79 3.72 -8.68
CA PHE A 19 -3.47 3.67 -9.34
C PHE A 19 -3.59 3.05 -10.73
N GLY A 20 -2.48 2.99 -11.45
CA GLY A 20 -2.45 2.47 -12.81
C GLY A 20 -2.45 0.94 -12.89
N ALA A 21 -2.73 0.41 -14.08
CA ALA A 21 -2.80 -1.03 -14.31
C ALA A 21 -1.46 -1.75 -14.11
N ASP A 22 -0.36 -1.04 -14.31
CA ASP A 22 0.99 -1.59 -14.17
C ASP A 22 1.61 -1.30 -12.79
N ASP A 23 0.83 -0.75 -11.87
CA ASP A 23 1.30 -0.44 -10.53
C ASP A 23 1.10 -1.62 -9.60
N HIS A 24 1.94 -1.70 -8.56
CA HIS A 24 1.95 -2.83 -7.64
C HIS A 24 1.93 -2.39 -6.19
N LEU A 25 1.36 -3.25 -5.35
CA LEU A 25 1.11 -2.97 -3.94
C LEU A 25 1.53 -4.16 -3.07
N TRP A 26 2.29 -3.88 -2.03
CA TRP A 26 2.65 -4.85 -0.99
C TRP A 26 2.17 -4.36 0.37
N ILE A 27 1.80 -5.31 1.22
CA ILE A 27 1.66 -5.06 2.65
C ILE A 27 2.91 -5.58 3.36
N PHE A 28 3.45 -4.81 4.29
CA PHE A 28 4.63 -5.20 5.04
C PHE A 28 4.51 -4.76 6.49
N GLY A 29 5.57 -4.97 7.27
CA GLY A 29 5.60 -4.55 8.67
C GLY A 29 4.79 -5.45 9.58
N SER A 30 4.17 -4.86 10.60
CA SER A 30 3.52 -5.64 11.67
C SER A 30 2.34 -6.48 11.20
N ARG A 31 1.68 -6.08 10.09
CA ARG A 31 0.50 -6.80 9.59
C ARG A 31 0.83 -8.11 8.87
N VAL A 32 2.09 -8.36 8.53
CA VAL A 32 2.48 -9.66 7.99
C VAL A 32 2.86 -10.65 9.09
N ASN A 33 3.03 -10.20 10.33
CA ASN A 33 3.35 -11.04 11.47
C ASN A 33 2.10 -11.25 12.33
N ASP A 34 1.52 -12.45 12.27
CA ASP A 34 0.29 -12.78 12.97
C ASP A 34 0.41 -12.76 14.49
N GLN A 35 1.62 -12.79 15.02
CA GLN A 35 1.84 -12.78 16.45
C GLN A 35 1.87 -11.40 17.07
N LYS A 36 1.98 -10.36 16.25
CA LYS A 36 1.95 -8.99 16.73
C LYS A 36 0.53 -8.46 16.71
N ARG A 37 0.17 -7.71 17.74
CA ARG A 37 -1.15 -7.11 17.86
C ARG A 37 -1.12 -5.63 17.50
N GLY A 38 -2.23 -5.14 16.96
CA GLY A 38 -2.42 -3.73 16.67
C GLY A 38 -1.46 -3.22 15.64
N GLY A 39 -1.19 -1.95 15.71
CA GLY A 39 -0.28 -1.28 14.81
C GLY A 39 -0.94 -0.82 13.53
N ASP A 40 -0.15 -0.10 12.77
CA ASP A 40 -0.60 0.51 11.53
C ASP A 40 -0.57 -0.51 10.40
N ILE A 41 -1.32 -0.23 9.35
CA ILE A 41 -1.22 -0.96 8.10
C ILE A 41 -0.10 -0.29 7.30
N ASP A 42 0.98 -1.02 7.04
CA ASP A 42 2.11 -0.51 6.28
C ASP A 42 2.02 -1.01 4.85
N LEU A 43 1.90 -0.09 3.90
CA LEU A 43 1.80 -0.39 2.47
C LEU A 43 3.00 0.14 1.72
N TYR A 44 3.46 -0.62 0.73
CA TYR A 44 4.49 -0.21 -0.20
C TYR A 44 3.92 -0.26 -1.61
N VAL A 45 4.10 0.82 -2.34
CA VAL A 45 3.57 0.97 -3.70
C VAL A 45 4.70 1.28 -4.68
N GLU A 46 4.71 0.55 -5.80
CA GLU A 46 5.53 0.89 -6.97
C GLU A 46 4.59 1.38 -8.06
N THR A 47 4.80 2.61 -8.53
CA THR A 47 3.92 3.23 -9.51
C THR A 47 4.70 3.83 -10.68
N GLN A 48 4.11 3.72 -11.88
CA GLN A 48 4.61 4.36 -13.10
C GLN A 48 4.05 5.78 -13.27
N LEU A 49 3.13 6.19 -12.40
CA LEU A 49 2.57 7.53 -12.46
C LEU A 49 3.63 8.58 -12.16
N ASP A 50 3.45 9.80 -12.68
CA ASP A 50 4.32 10.90 -12.29
C ASP A 50 4.07 11.33 -10.84
N ASN A 51 4.94 12.19 -10.33
CA ASN A 51 4.89 12.61 -8.93
C ASN A 51 3.55 13.22 -8.54
N GLU A 52 3.01 14.12 -9.38
CA GLU A 52 1.74 14.78 -9.07
C GLU A 52 0.59 13.79 -9.05
N GLN A 53 0.49 12.94 -10.07
CA GLN A 53 -0.59 11.95 -10.15
C GLN A 53 -0.46 10.90 -9.06
N ALA A 54 0.76 10.47 -8.74
CA ALA A 54 0.99 9.48 -7.71
C ALA A 54 0.52 9.98 -6.34
N ILE A 55 0.77 11.25 -6.02
CA ILE A 55 0.34 11.85 -4.76
C ILE A 55 -1.18 11.97 -4.73
N LYS A 56 -1.82 12.39 -5.82
CA LYS A 56 -3.28 12.44 -5.91
C LYS A 56 -3.89 11.06 -5.73
N SER A 57 -3.32 10.04 -6.37
CA SER A 57 -3.79 8.67 -6.26
C SER A 57 -3.65 8.12 -4.84
N LYS A 58 -2.56 8.46 -4.17
CA LYS A 58 -2.35 8.10 -2.76
C LYS A 58 -3.50 8.63 -1.88
N PHE A 59 -3.82 9.91 -1.99
CA PHE A 59 -4.87 10.50 -1.16
C PHE A 59 -6.25 9.97 -1.52
N SER A 60 -6.55 9.76 -2.80
CA SER A 60 -7.80 9.14 -3.23
C SER A 60 -7.94 7.73 -2.67
N PHE A 61 -6.88 6.95 -2.77
CA PHE A 61 -6.82 5.58 -2.24
C PHE A 61 -7.10 5.57 -0.73
N LEU A 62 -6.38 6.40 0.03
CA LEU A 62 -6.51 6.42 1.49
C LEU A 62 -7.93 6.82 1.90
N ARG A 63 -8.54 7.77 1.20
CA ARG A 63 -9.91 8.19 1.48
C ARG A 63 -10.91 7.07 1.23
N ILE A 64 -10.80 6.38 0.10
CA ILE A 64 -11.73 5.31 -0.28
C ILE A 64 -11.60 4.13 0.70
N VAL A 65 -10.38 3.76 1.05
CA VAL A 65 -10.15 2.67 2.01
C VAL A 65 -10.76 3.02 3.37
N LYS A 66 -10.52 4.25 3.84
CA LYS A 66 -11.09 4.72 5.11
C LYS A 66 -12.60 4.65 5.12
N ASP A 67 -13.25 5.01 4.02
CA ASP A 67 -14.71 4.95 3.91
C ASP A 67 -15.23 3.52 4.00
N ARG A 68 -14.45 2.55 3.58
CA ARG A 68 -14.90 1.15 3.51
C ARG A 68 -14.55 0.30 4.71
N ILE A 69 -13.38 0.51 5.31
CA ILE A 69 -12.92 -0.30 6.44
C ILE A 69 -12.74 0.49 7.74
N GLY A 70 -13.12 1.77 7.74
CA GLY A 70 -13.10 2.62 8.93
C GLY A 70 -11.75 3.27 9.19
N ASP A 71 -11.63 3.89 10.35
CA ASP A 71 -10.47 4.66 10.76
C ASP A 71 -9.33 3.77 11.20
N GLN A 72 -8.57 3.27 10.23
CA GLN A 72 -7.32 2.59 10.51
C GLN A 72 -6.19 3.46 9.99
N LYS A 73 -5.13 3.57 10.77
CA LYS A 73 -3.95 4.30 10.33
C LYS A 73 -3.21 3.50 9.27
N ILE A 74 -3.01 4.11 8.12
CA ILE A 74 -2.31 3.49 6.99
C ILE A 74 -1.09 4.35 6.68
N ASP A 75 0.09 3.74 6.76
CA ASP A 75 1.33 4.36 6.33
C ASP A 75 1.69 3.82 4.95
N MET A 76 1.88 4.70 3.99
CA MET A 76 2.22 4.31 2.63
C MET A 76 3.62 4.79 2.26
N VAL A 77 4.46 3.85 1.88
CA VAL A 77 5.75 4.14 1.25
C VAL A 77 5.51 4.13 -0.26
N LEU A 78 5.70 5.27 -0.90
CA LEU A 78 5.40 5.46 -2.32
C LEU A 78 6.70 5.54 -3.11
N ASN A 79 6.94 4.54 -3.95
CA ASN A 79 8.08 4.51 -4.85
C ASN A 79 7.62 4.89 -6.26
N ILE A 80 7.95 6.12 -6.66
CA ILE A 80 7.63 6.64 -7.98
C ILE A 80 8.77 6.26 -8.92
N LEU A 81 8.54 5.22 -9.73
CA LEU A 81 9.60 4.60 -10.54
C LEU A 81 10.22 5.56 -11.55
N THR A 82 9.43 6.53 -12.03
CA THR A 82 9.92 7.52 -12.99
C THR A 82 10.98 8.46 -12.41
N ILE A 83 11.04 8.60 -11.09
CA ILE A 83 12.07 9.40 -10.42
C ILE A 83 13.37 8.63 -10.29
N ASN A 84 13.31 7.31 -10.38
CA ASN A 84 14.47 6.42 -10.28
C ASN A 84 15.24 6.61 -8.96
N SER A 85 14.50 6.74 -7.86
CA SER A 85 15.07 6.83 -6.51
C SER A 85 15.27 5.43 -5.93
N SER A 86 16.32 5.26 -5.14
CA SER A 86 16.58 4.01 -4.44
C SER A 86 16.67 4.29 -2.95
N GLN A 87 15.71 3.73 -2.20
CA GLN A 87 15.66 3.86 -0.74
C GLN A 87 15.76 2.47 -0.13
N PRO A 88 16.51 2.31 0.98
CA PRO A 88 16.59 0.99 1.64
C PRO A 88 15.25 0.39 2.00
N ILE A 89 14.27 1.23 2.39
CA ILE A 89 12.93 0.76 2.76
C ILE A 89 12.21 0.06 1.59
N TYR A 90 12.50 0.43 0.34
CA TYR A 90 11.88 -0.20 -0.83
C TYR A 90 12.27 -1.68 -0.92
N LYS A 91 13.52 -1.99 -0.70
CA LYS A 91 14.01 -3.38 -0.73
C LYS A 91 13.46 -4.18 0.43
N ILE A 92 13.42 -3.59 1.62
CA ILE A 92 12.91 -4.25 2.82
C ILE A 92 11.42 -4.56 2.65
N ALA A 93 10.63 -3.59 2.24
CA ALA A 93 9.19 -3.76 2.07
C ALA A 93 8.87 -4.84 1.03
N ARG A 94 9.62 -4.86 -0.07
CA ARG A 94 9.41 -5.83 -1.13
C ARG A 94 9.86 -7.24 -0.74
N ALA A 95 10.99 -7.35 -0.03
CA ALA A 95 11.53 -8.66 0.39
C ALA A 95 10.70 -9.28 1.50
N GLU A 96 10.22 -8.50 2.45
CA GLU A 96 9.50 -8.98 3.63
C GLU A 96 7.98 -8.90 3.48
N GLY A 97 7.50 -8.13 2.52
CA GLY A 97 6.08 -7.90 2.32
C GLY A 97 5.38 -9.01 1.55
N ILE A 98 4.06 -8.94 1.58
CA ILE A 98 3.18 -9.81 0.80
C ILE A 98 2.55 -8.97 -0.30
N GLN A 99 2.74 -9.37 -1.54
CA GLN A 99 2.19 -8.64 -2.68
C GLN A 99 0.68 -8.85 -2.77
N LEU A 100 -0.06 -7.76 -2.81
CA LEU A 100 -1.52 -7.79 -2.94
C LEU A 100 -1.98 -7.50 -4.37
N VAL A 101 -1.26 -6.65 -5.07
CA VAL A 101 -1.58 -6.32 -6.47
C VAL A 101 -0.36 -6.39 -7.36
#